data_cf03680fcb6ecacfb2f9e61b1da9afbe
#
_entry.id   cf03680fcb6ecacfb2f9e61b1da9afbe
#
_cell.length_a   1.000
_cell.length_b   1.000
_cell.length_c   1.000
_cell.angle_alpha   90.00
_cell.angle_beta   90.00
_cell.angle_gamma   90.00
#
_symmetry.space_group_name_H-M   'P 1'
#
loop_
_entity.id
_entity.type
_entity.pdbx_description
1 polymer ?
#
loop_
_entity_poly.entity_id
_entity_poly.type
_entity_poly.pdbx_seq_one_letter_code
_entity_poly.pdbx_strand_id
1 'polypeptide(L)'
;SDQECREILETARQQAQDQRQQVLETARQQAQRMVAGAQAQAQAFLLGQAQQLRLEEKIALLNQKRELLDQLKAKGLEDFSKLEPAVWHSLYFRLVKQQNMTGPVTVCCTPHTAQTYSLKENCRMWQAQSGGKATYRLDTSQGPQLGIWLMGETYDVDLSAQALLDRLFEIHQTKLADCLFEQKAGSP
;
A
#
# COMPACT_ATOMS: atom_id res chain seq x y z
N SER A 1 61.05 15.11 -68.00
CA SER A 1 62.03 13.99 -68.12
C SER A 1 61.46 12.69 -67.52
N ASP A 2 61.99 11.59 -67.93
CA ASP A 2 61.55 10.28 -67.41
C ASP A 2 61.62 10.17 -65.86
N GLN A 3 62.50 10.92 -65.25
CA GLN A 3 62.71 10.96 -63.81
C GLN A 3 61.58 11.74 -63.11
N GLU A 4 61.19 12.87 -63.67
CA GLU A 4 60.05 13.66 -63.15
C GLU A 4 58.72 12.88 -63.25
N CYS A 5 58.53 12.14 -64.33
CA CYS A 5 57.35 11.26 -64.46
C CYS A 5 57.34 10.14 -63.44
N ARG A 6 58.47 9.55 -63.09
CA ARG A 6 58.58 8.50 -62.04
C ARG A 6 58.29 9.07 -60.66
N GLU A 7 58.80 10.24 -60.35
CA GLU A 7 58.54 10.92 -59.07
C GLU A 7 57.07 11.32 -58.92
N ILE A 8 56.43 11.79 -59.96
CA ILE A 8 54.98 12.09 -59.95
C ILE A 8 54.18 10.83 -59.75
N LEU A 9 54.52 9.72 -60.42
CA LEU A 9 53.82 8.44 -60.27
C LEU A 9 54.02 7.83 -58.86
N GLU A 10 55.23 7.95 -58.30
CA GLU A 10 55.50 7.49 -56.94
C GLU A 10 54.71 8.30 -55.90
N THR A 11 54.74 9.63 -56.06
CA THR A 11 53.97 10.53 -55.17
C THR A 11 52.47 10.26 -55.29
N ALA A 12 51.93 10.06 -56.48
CA ALA A 12 50.55 9.73 -56.71
C ALA A 12 50.16 8.37 -56.09
N ARG A 13 51.03 7.37 -56.20
CA ARG A 13 50.83 6.06 -55.56
C ARG A 13 50.82 6.14 -54.03
N GLN A 14 51.74 6.92 -53.48
CA GLN A 14 51.84 7.11 -52.03
C GLN A 14 50.59 7.84 -51.51
N GLN A 15 50.16 8.89 -52.17
CA GLN A 15 48.93 9.62 -51.83
C GLN A 15 47.69 8.73 -51.93
N ALA A 16 47.58 7.90 -52.94
CA ALA A 16 46.48 6.97 -53.11
C ALA A 16 46.46 5.93 -52.00
N GLN A 17 47.66 5.44 -51.62
CA GLN A 17 47.79 4.48 -50.52
C GLN A 17 47.45 5.08 -49.16
N ASP A 18 47.89 6.30 -48.90
CA ASP A 18 47.54 7.05 -47.68
C ASP A 18 46.05 7.35 -47.59
N GLN A 19 45.43 7.77 -48.68
CA GLN A 19 43.97 7.97 -48.75
C GLN A 19 43.20 6.66 -48.49
N ARG A 20 43.64 5.56 -49.09
CA ARG A 20 43.04 4.25 -48.88
C ARG A 20 43.13 3.84 -47.39
N GLN A 21 44.29 4.05 -46.78
CA GLN A 21 44.51 3.76 -45.36
C GLN A 21 43.60 4.59 -44.46
N GLN A 22 43.47 5.91 -44.75
CA GLN A 22 42.56 6.80 -44.02
C GLN A 22 41.11 6.36 -44.15
N VAL A 23 40.64 6.02 -45.34
CA VAL A 23 39.28 5.53 -45.59
C VAL A 23 38.99 4.27 -44.83
N LEU A 24 39.93 3.29 -44.87
CA LEU A 24 39.80 2.05 -44.15
C LEU A 24 39.80 2.24 -42.63
N GLU A 25 40.66 3.10 -42.10
CA GLU A 25 40.72 3.40 -40.68
C GLU A 25 39.45 4.12 -40.23
N THR A 26 38.95 5.10 -40.97
CA THR A 26 37.68 5.79 -40.69
C THR A 26 36.51 4.78 -40.71
N ALA A 27 36.46 3.91 -41.71
CA ALA A 27 35.43 2.86 -41.80
C ALA A 27 35.45 1.89 -40.60
N ARG A 28 36.66 1.48 -40.18
CA ARG A 28 36.84 0.63 -39.00
C ARG A 28 36.38 1.32 -37.72
N GLN A 29 36.74 2.57 -37.54
CA GLN A 29 36.29 3.40 -36.39
C GLN A 29 34.77 3.56 -36.36
N GLN A 30 34.18 3.83 -37.52
CA GLN A 30 32.72 3.93 -37.64
C GLN A 30 32.03 2.59 -37.30
N ALA A 31 32.53 1.48 -37.83
CA ALA A 31 32.00 0.17 -37.53
C ALA A 31 32.11 -0.16 -36.05
N GLN A 32 33.27 0.10 -35.42
CA GLN A 32 33.45 -0.08 -33.98
C GLN A 32 32.48 0.76 -33.15
N ARG A 33 32.27 2.04 -33.52
CA ARG A 33 31.28 2.91 -32.85
C ARG A 33 29.86 2.39 -33.01
N MET A 34 29.51 1.90 -34.20
CA MET A 34 28.17 1.33 -34.42
C MET A 34 27.95 0.07 -33.58
N VAL A 35 28.94 -0.82 -33.52
CA VAL A 35 28.88 -2.06 -32.70
C VAL A 35 28.81 -1.70 -31.23
N ALA A 36 29.66 -0.80 -30.75
CA ALA A 36 29.66 -0.33 -29.37
C ALA A 36 28.33 0.34 -29.00
N GLY A 37 27.76 1.18 -29.87
CA GLY A 37 26.47 1.80 -29.70
C GLY A 37 25.33 0.80 -29.65
N ALA A 38 25.33 -0.19 -30.53
CA ALA A 38 24.33 -1.26 -30.54
C ALA A 38 24.40 -2.12 -29.25
N GLN A 39 25.61 -2.45 -28.80
CA GLN A 39 25.81 -3.17 -27.54
C GLN A 39 25.33 -2.38 -26.33
N ALA A 40 25.63 -1.06 -26.27
CA ALA A 40 25.17 -0.19 -25.21
C ALA A 40 23.63 -0.09 -25.18
N GLN A 41 23.00 0.06 -26.35
CA GLN A 41 21.53 0.07 -26.47
C GLN A 41 20.91 -1.27 -26.03
N ALA A 42 21.49 -2.38 -26.44
CA ALA A 42 21.01 -3.69 -26.04
C ALA A 42 21.12 -3.91 -24.51
N GLN A 43 22.23 -3.49 -23.91
CA GLN A 43 22.41 -3.57 -22.45
C GLN A 43 21.41 -2.66 -21.73
N ALA A 44 21.20 -1.42 -22.19
CA ALA A 44 20.22 -0.50 -21.63
C ALA A 44 18.80 -1.06 -21.72
N PHE A 45 18.45 -1.66 -22.86
CA PHE A 45 17.16 -2.32 -23.05
C PHE A 45 16.96 -3.48 -22.08
N LEU A 46 17.92 -4.37 -21.97
CA LEU A 46 17.85 -5.52 -21.04
C LEU A 46 17.77 -5.07 -19.58
N LEU A 47 18.53 -4.06 -19.19
CA LEU A 47 18.46 -3.48 -17.86
C LEU A 47 17.07 -2.87 -17.58
N GLY A 48 16.53 -2.13 -18.53
CA GLY A 48 15.18 -1.56 -18.44
C GLY A 48 14.11 -2.64 -18.30
N GLN A 49 14.20 -3.73 -19.07
CA GLN A 49 13.29 -4.87 -18.97
C GLN A 49 13.38 -5.56 -17.60
N ALA A 50 14.61 -5.77 -17.10
CA ALA A 50 14.81 -6.36 -15.78
C ALA A 50 14.23 -5.50 -14.64
N GLN A 51 14.38 -4.18 -14.73
CA GLN A 51 13.79 -3.25 -13.76
C GLN A 51 12.28 -3.26 -13.83
N GLN A 52 11.70 -3.29 -15.02
CA GLN A 52 10.25 -3.37 -15.20
C GLN A 52 9.67 -4.65 -14.62
N LEU A 53 10.29 -5.80 -14.87
CA LEU A 53 9.87 -7.09 -14.29
C LEU A 53 9.91 -7.07 -12.77
N ARG A 54 10.96 -6.51 -12.17
CA ARG A 54 11.05 -6.36 -10.71
C ARG A 54 9.93 -5.48 -10.15
N LEU A 55 9.60 -4.39 -10.87
CA LEU A 55 8.50 -3.51 -10.48
C LEU A 55 7.16 -4.22 -10.55
N GLU A 56 6.91 -4.96 -11.63
CA GLU A 56 5.68 -5.75 -11.80
C GLU A 56 5.53 -6.82 -10.73
N GLU A 57 6.60 -7.55 -10.41
CA GLU A 57 6.61 -8.53 -9.31
C GLU A 57 6.30 -7.87 -7.96
N LYS A 58 6.89 -6.71 -7.70
CA LYS A 58 6.65 -5.96 -6.46
C LYS A 58 5.20 -5.48 -6.36
N ILE A 59 4.63 -4.97 -7.45
CA ILE A 59 3.23 -4.56 -7.53
C ILE A 59 2.31 -5.77 -7.32
N ALA A 60 2.58 -6.90 -7.96
CA ALA A 60 1.79 -8.12 -7.79
C ALA A 60 1.81 -8.60 -6.33
N LEU A 61 2.98 -8.57 -5.69
CA LEU A 61 3.10 -8.94 -4.27
C LEU A 61 2.33 -7.99 -3.35
N LEU A 62 2.40 -6.67 -3.60
CA LEU A 62 1.65 -5.68 -2.84
C LEU A 62 0.13 -5.86 -3.01
N ASN A 63 -0.32 -6.17 -4.22
CA ASN A 63 -1.74 -6.45 -4.49
C ASN A 63 -2.22 -7.72 -3.77
N GLN A 64 -1.42 -8.79 -3.75
CA GLN A 64 -1.74 -9.99 -2.98
C GLN A 64 -1.84 -9.71 -1.48
N LYS A 65 -0.90 -8.92 -0.93
CA LYS A 65 -0.94 -8.50 0.48
C LYS A 65 -2.21 -7.73 0.80
N ARG A 66 -2.57 -6.79 -0.06
CA ARG A 66 -3.79 -5.98 0.09
C ARG A 66 -5.03 -6.85 0.07
N GLU A 67 -5.12 -7.76 -0.87
CA GLU A 67 -6.26 -8.68 -0.98
C GLU A 67 -6.42 -9.56 0.25
N LEU A 68 -5.34 -10.13 0.78
CA LEU A 68 -5.36 -10.90 2.02
C LEU A 68 -5.81 -10.07 3.23
N LEU A 69 -5.33 -8.84 3.35
CA LEU A 69 -5.75 -7.93 4.42
C LEU A 69 -7.24 -7.60 4.30
N ASP A 70 -7.75 -7.36 3.09
CA ASP A 70 -9.17 -7.09 2.84
C ASP A 70 -10.03 -8.31 3.20
N GLN A 71 -9.58 -9.51 2.88
CA GLN A 71 -10.26 -10.76 3.28
C GLN A 71 -10.28 -10.93 4.81
N LEU A 72 -9.18 -10.63 5.49
CA LEU A 72 -9.11 -10.67 6.96
C LEU A 72 -10.03 -9.64 7.60
N LYS A 73 -10.10 -8.43 7.07
CA LYS A 73 -11.04 -7.40 7.54
C LYS A 73 -12.49 -7.83 7.34
N ALA A 74 -12.82 -8.39 6.17
CA ALA A 74 -14.16 -8.91 5.90
C ALA A 74 -14.54 -10.03 6.87
N LYS A 75 -13.62 -10.94 7.15
CA LYS A 75 -13.83 -12.00 8.16
C LYS A 75 -14.00 -11.43 9.57
N GLY A 76 -13.21 -10.43 9.93
CA GLY A 76 -13.34 -9.72 11.20
C GLY A 76 -14.69 -9.05 11.37
N LEU A 77 -15.22 -8.40 10.31
CA LEU A 77 -16.56 -7.80 10.33
C LEU A 77 -17.65 -8.86 10.48
N GLU A 78 -17.53 -9.98 9.79
CA GLU A 78 -18.44 -11.10 9.93
C GLU A 78 -18.46 -11.65 11.36
N ASP A 79 -17.30 -11.88 11.95
CA ASP A 79 -17.18 -12.35 13.34
C ASP A 79 -17.72 -11.30 14.33
N PHE A 80 -17.48 -10.03 14.09
CA PHE A 80 -18.04 -8.94 14.89
C PHE A 80 -19.57 -8.92 14.85
N SER A 81 -20.18 -9.18 13.70
CA SER A 81 -21.64 -9.24 13.54
C SER A 81 -22.28 -10.37 14.34
N LYS A 82 -21.50 -11.38 14.73
CA LYS A 82 -21.93 -12.55 15.49
C LYS A 82 -21.51 -12.50 16.97
N LEU A 83 -21.00 -11.36 17.45
CA LEU A 83 -20.63 -11.21 18.85
C LEU A 83 -21.83 -11.44 19.78
N GLU A 84 -21.61 -12.24 20.80
CA GLU A 84 -22.61 -12.40 21.86
C GLU A 84 -22.77 -11.12 22.66
N PRO A 85 -23.99 -10.80 23.14
CA PRO A 85 -24.26 -9.58 23.90
C PRO A 85 -23.32 -9.34 25.06
N ALA A 86 -22.97 -10.37 25.82
CA ALA A 86 -22.05 -10.25 26.96
C ALA A 86 -20.65 -9.77 26.55
N VAL A 87 -20.12 -10.29 25.42
CA VAL A 87 -18.82 -9.89 24.89
C VAL A 87 -18.88 -8.48 24.35
N TRP A 88 -19.94 -8.15 23.63
CA TRP A 88 -20.17 -6.81 23.10
C TRP A 88 -20.26 -5.76 24.22
N HIS A 89 -21.04 -6.03 25.27
CA HIS A 89 -21.17 -5.14 26.43
C HIS A 89 -19.81 -4.89 27.09
N SER A 90 -19.04 -5.94 27.33
CA SER A 90 -17.72 -5.84 27.95
C SER A 90 -16.75 -5.00 27.11
N LEU A 91 -16.76 -5.21 25.80
CA LEU A 91 -15.92 -4.46 24.84
C LEU A 91 -16.29 -2.98 24.85
N TYR A 92 -17.57 -2.65 24.62
CA TYR A 92 -18.03 -1.27 24.51
C TYR A 92 -18.01 -0.52 25.85
N PHE A 93 -18.18 -1.20 26.96
CA PHE A 93 -17.99 -0.60 28.28
C PHE A 93 -16.59 -0.04 28.43
N ARG A 94 -15.56 -0.80 28.04
CA ARG A 94 -14.18 -0.32 28.04
C ARG A 94 -13.89 0.75 27.02
N LEU A 95 -14.38 0.59 25.78
CA LEU A 95 -14.17 1.55 24.70
C LEU A 95 -14.77 2.92 25.03
N VAL A 96 -15.99 2.96 25.49
CA VAL A 96 -16.68 4.20 25.87
C VAL A 96 -16.00 4.88 27.05
N LYS A 97 -15.59 4.10 28.06
CA LYS A 97 -14.81 4.63 29.19
C LYS A 97 -13.52 5.30 28.77
N GLN A 98 -12.79 4.70 27.84
CA GLN A 98 -11.52 5.23 27.35
C GLN A 98 -11.66 6.57 26.63
N GLN A 99 -12.84 6.89 26.11
CA GLN A 99 -13.06 8.14 25.39
C GLN A 99 -13.13 9.35 26.31
N ASN A 100 -13.39 9.18 27.61
CA ASN A 100 -13.49 10.27 28.61
C ASN A 100 -14.40 11.42 28.17
N MET A 101 -15.53 11.10 27.53
CA MET A 101 -16.47 12.10 27.06
C MET A 101 -17.18 12.80 28.24
N THR A 102 -17.51 14.05 28.05
CA THR A 102 -18.22 14.89 29.02
C THR A 102 -19.40 15.58 28.35
N GLY A 103 -20.42 15.93 29.15
CA GLY A 103 -21.61 16.55 28.63
C GLY A 103 -22.57 15.61 27.92
N PRO A 104 -23.50 16.13 27.14
CA PRO A 104 -24.44 15.31 26.38
C PRO A 104 -23.75 14.62 25.21
N VAL A 105 -23.94 13.31 25.11
CA VAL A 105 -23.44 12.45 24.04
C VAL A 105 -24.60 11.73 23.39
N THR A 106 -24.69 11.80 22.08
CA THR A 106 -25.65 11.03 21.30
C THR A 106 -25.00 9.75 20.80
N VAL A 107 -25.61 8.61 21.13
CA VAL A 107 -25.18 7.29 20.67
C VAL A 107 -25.95 6.93 19.42
N CYS A 108 -25.29 6.94 18.29
CA CYS A 108 -25.90 6.66 16.98
C CYS A 108 -25.63 5.21 16.57
N CYS A 109 -26.68 4.48 16.21
CA CYS A 109 -26.60 3.11 15.75
C CYS A 109 -27.84 2.73 14.93
N THR A 110 -27.84 1.55 14.33
CA THR A 110 -29.05 1.01 13.70
C THR A 110 -30.04 0.51 14.74
N PRO A 111 -31.36 0.46 14.40
CA PRO A 111 -32.37 -0.14 15.28
C PRO A 111 -32.04 -1.59 15.67
N HIS A 112 -31.47 -2.35 14.74
CA HIS A 112 -31.05 -3.74 14.98
C HIS A 112 -29.97 -3.81 16.07
N THR A 113 -28.93 -3.01 15.97
CA THR A 113 -27.84 -2.94 16.96
C THR A 113 -28.38 -2.52 18.33
N ALA A 114 -29.25 -1.52 18.36
CA ALA A 114 -29.87 -1.03 19.59
C ALA A 114 -30.68 -2.11 20.32
N GLN A 115 -31.42 -2.91 19.58
CA GLN A 115 -32.24 -3.98 20.12
C GLN A 115 -31.41 -5.18 20.53
N THR A 116 -30.50 -5.64 19.66
CA THR A 116 -29.65 -6.83 19.89
C THR A 116 -28.81 -6.67 21.14
N TYR A 117 -28.26 -5.48 21.36
CA TYR A 117 -27.34 -5.22 22.46
C TYR A 117 -27.93 -4.36 23.59
N SER A 118 -29.25 -4.17 23.64
CA SER A 118 -29.95 -3.42 24.70
C SER A 118 -29.30 -2.08 25.01
N LEU A 119 -29.09 -1.25 23.98
CA LEU A 119 -28.30 -0.02 24.09
C LEU A 119 -28.89 1.01 25.04
N LYS A 120 -30.19 1.02 25.28
CA LYS A 120 -30.78 1.87 26.31
C LYS A 120 -30.21 1.62 27.69
N GLU A 121 -30.03 0.35 28.06
CA GLU A 121 -29.42 -0.02 29.34
C GLU A 121 -27.93 0.30 29.36
N ASN A 122 -27.24 0.05 28.26
CA ASN A 122 -25.83 0.43 28.13
C ASN A 122 -25.60 1.94 28.32
N CYS A 123 -26.45 2.76 27.75
CA CYS A 123 -26.39 4.23 27.94
C CYS A 123 -26.50 4.60 29.43
N ARG A 124 -27.39 3.95 30.17
CA ARG A 124 -27.51 4.16 31.62
C ARG A 124 -26.27 3.74 32.38
N MET A 125 -25.72 2.59 32.02
CA MET A 125 -24.47 2.05 32.62
C MET A 125 -23.28 2.97 32.32
N TRP A 126 -23.15 3.45 31.13
CA TRP A 126 -22.07 4.36 30.75
C TRP A 126 -22.20 5.74 31.45
N GLN A 127 -23.41 6.23 31.61
CA GLN A 127 -23.66 7.43 32.39
C GLN A 127 -23.25 7.27 33.85
N ALA A 128 -23.66 6.17 34.49
CA ALA A 128 -23.26 5.85 35.85
C ALA A 128 -21.74 5.68 35.97
N GLN A 129 -21.10 5.00 35.01
CA GLN A 129 -19.65 4.81 34.97
C GLN A 129 -18.88 6.14 34.86
N SER A 130 -19.44 7.13 34.16
CA SER A 130 -18.81 8.45 34.02
C SER A 130 -18.91 9.30 35.32
N GLY A 131 -19.60 8.82 36.33
CA GLY A 131 -19.86 9.59 37.55
C GLY A 131 -20.78 10.80 37.29
N GLY A 132 -21.64 10.74 36.29
CA GLY A 132 -22.50 11.82 35.86
C GLY A 132 -21.86 12.92 35.02
N LYS A 133 -20.58 12.74 34.63
CA LYS A 133 -19.87 13.72 33.76
C LYS A 133 -20.39 13.74 32.33
N ALA A 134 -20.90 12.62 31.85
CA ALA A 134 -21.52 12.50 30.54
C ALA A 134 -22.95 11.92 30.67
N THR A 135 -23.82 12.36 29.77
CA THR A 135 -25.17 11.80 29.59
C THR A 135 -25.24 11.19 28.20
N TYR A 136 -25.74 9.97 28.10
CA TYR A 136 -25.84 9.25 26.84
C TYR A 136 -27.28 9.09 26.40
N ARG A 137 -27.58 9.58 25.19
CA ARG A 137 -28.89 9.45 24.56
C ARG A 137 -28.81 8.65 23.30
N LEU A 138 -29.68 7.68 23.11
CA LEU A 138 -29.74 6.82 21.95
C LEU A 138 -30.47 7.50 20.78
N ASP A 139 -29.86 7.48 19.60
CA ASP A 139 -30.45 7.84 18.32
C ASP A 139 -30.29 6.66 17.34
N THR A 140 -31.43 6.11 16.90
CA THR A 140 -31.44 4.99 15.94
C THR A 140 -31.80 5.40 14.52
N SER A 141 -31.92 6.71 14.26
CA SER A 141 -32.22 7.24 12.93
C SER A 141 -31.01 7.24 12.00
N GLN A 142 -29.83 7.22 12.56
CA GLN A 142 -28.55 7.22 11.85
C GLN A 142 -27.50 6.43 12.63
N GLY A 143 -26.54 5.89 11.94
CA GLY A 143 -25.44 5.16 12.60
C GLY A 143 -24.77 4.14 11.69
N PRO A 144 -23.67 3.54 12.16
CA PRO A 144 -22.98 2.51 11.41
C PRO A 144 -23.79 1.20 11.37
N GLN A 145 -23.56 0.38 10.38
CA GLN A 145 -24.21 -0.93 10.30
C GLN A 145 -23.86 -1.83 11.48
N LEU A 146 -22.60 -1.81 11.93
CA LEU A 146 -22.10 -2.57 13.05
C LEU A 146 -21.36 -1.63 14.01
N GLY A 147 -21.70 -1.68 15.28
CA GLY A 147 -21.11 -0.82 16.30
C GLY A 147 -21.91 0.48 16.51
N ILE A 148 -21.24 1.51 16.96
CA ILE A 148 -21.86 2.79 17.34
C ILE A 148 -20.97 3.97 16.93
N TRP A 149 -21.58 5.13 16.78
CA TRP A 149 -20.93 6.44 16.82
C TRP A 149 -21.29 7.15 18.12
N LEU A 150 -20.34 7.86 18.69
CA LEU A 150 -20.56 8.75 19.82
C LEU A 150 -20.42 10.19 19.33
N MET A 151 -21.51 10.93 19.34
CA MET A 151 -21.55 12.33 18.91
C MET A 151 -21.58 13.23 20.14
N GLY A 152 -20.45 13.88 20.43
CA GLY A 152 -20.27 14.77 21.56
C GLY A 152 -20.40 16.24 21.21
N GLU A 153 -20.31 17.12 22.20
CA GLU A 153 -20.29 18.58 21.97
C GLU A 153 -18.96 19.07 21.41
N THR A 154 -17.86 18.48 21.85
CA THR A 154 -16.50 18.92 21.50
C THR A 154 -15.90 18.07 20.40
N TYR A 155 -16.14 16.77 20.41
CA TYR A 155 -15.61 15.81 19.42
C TYR A 155 -16.53 14.62 19.28
N ASP A 156 -16.43 13.99 18.12
CA ASP A 156 -17.14 12.76 17.77
C ASP A 156 -16.17 11.59 17.76
N VAL A 157 -16.67 10.42 18.07
CA VAL A 157 -15.89 9.18 18.09
C VAL A 157 -16.58 8.11 17.27
N ASP A 158 -15.86 7.55 16.33
CA ASP A 158 -16.30 6.39 15.55
C ASP A 158 -15.85 5.09 16.24
N LEU A 159 -16.80 4.39 16.85
CA LEU A 159 -16.64 3.07 17.44
C LEU A 159 -17.39 2.01 16.62
N SER A 160 -17.51 2.23 15.31
CA SER A 160 -18.00 1.20 14.41
C SER A 160 -17.02 0.02 14.32
N ALA A 161 -17.53 -1.15 13.97
CA ALA A 161 -16.69 -2.32 13.76
C ALA A 161 -15.61 -2.08 12.70
N GLN A 162 -15.95 -1.36 11.63
CA GLN A 162 -15.00 -1.00 10.58
C GLN A 162 -13.85 -0.13 11.13
N ALA A 163 -14.17 0.92 11.89
CA ALA A 163 -13.17 1.80 12.46
C ALA A 163 -12.28 1.08 13.48
N LEU A 164 -12.86 0.20 14.29
CA LEU A 164 -12.11 -0.61 15.26
C LEU A 164 -11.17 -1.60 14.58
N LEU A 165 -11.62 -2.27 13.54
CA LEU A 165 -10.80 -3.16 12.75
C LEU A 165 -9.68 -2.41 12.00
N ASP A 166 -9.98 -1.27 11.40
CA ASP A 166 -8.97 -0.46 10.72
C ASP A 166 -7.86 -0.02 11.68
N ARG A 167 -8.20 0.41 12.89
CA ARG A 167 -7.20 0.74 13.93
C ARG A 167 -6.38 -0.49 14.37
N LEU A 168 -7.04 -1.62 14.54
CA LEU A 168 -6.36 -2.86 14.92
C LEU A 168 -5.36 -3.29 13.83
N PHE A 169 -5.75 -3.24 12.57
CA PHE A 169 -4.89 -3.55 11.44
C PHE A 169 -3.74 -2.55 11.28
N GLU A 170 -4.00 -1.26 11.50
CA GLU A 170 -2.96 -0.22 11.47
C GLU A 170 -1.89 -0.45 12.55
N ILE A 171 -2.30 -0.71 13.79
CA ILE A 171 -1.39 -0.97 14.91
C ILE A 171 -0.56 -2.24 14.70
N HIS A 172 -1.16 -3.29 14.13
CA HIS A 172 -0.55 -4.62 13.96
C HIS A 172 -0.09 -4.90 12.52
N GLN A 173 -0.09 -3.91 11.65
CA GLN A 173 0.21 -4.08 10.23
C GLN A 173 1.55 -4.80 10.00
N THR A 174 2.59 -4.43 10.72
CA THR A 174 3.91 -5.07 10.63
C THR A 174 3.87 -6.51 11.08
N LYS A 175 3.26 -6.80 12.22
CA LYS A 175 3.13 -8.16 12.76
C LYS A 175 2.27 -9.06 11.88
N LEU A 176 1.17 -8.53 11.34
CA LEU A 176 0.29 -9.27 10.43
C LEU A 176 1.01 -9.60 9.12
N ALA A 177 1.76 -8.65 8.57
CA ALA A 177 2.56 -8.87 7.38
C ALA A 177 3.62 -9.97 7.63
N ASP A 178 4.33 -9.92 8.76
CA ASP A 178 5.32 -10.91 9.13
C ASP A 178 4.68 -12.30 9.30
N CYS A 179 3.57 -12.41 10.01
CA CYS A 179 2.86 -13.68 10.19
C CYS A 179 2.34 -14.28 8.88
N LEU A 180 1.85 -13.46 7.94
CA LEU A 180 1.28 -13.93 6.68
C LEU A 180 2.35 -14.30 5.65
N PHE A 181 3.53 -13.69 5.69
CA PHE A 181 4.52 -13.76 4.62
C PHE A 181 5.81 -14.47 5.01
N GLU A 182 6.21 -14.50 6.29
CA GLU A 182 7.37 -15.27 6.73
C GLU A 182 7.13 -16.78 6.70
N GLN A 183 5.91 -17.24 6.90
CA GLN A 183 5.57 -18.67 6.78
C GLN A 183 5.71 -19.22 5.35
N LYS A 184 5.73 -18.40 4.32
CA LYS A 184 5.95 -18.83 2.93
C LYS A 184 7.42 -18.96 2.55
N ALA A 185 8.33 -18.30 3.26
CA ALA A 185 9.76 -18.36 2.98
C ALA A 185 10.49 -19.54 3.68
N GLY A 186 9.83 -20.22 4.64
CA GLY A 186 10.38 -21.31 5.45
C GLY A 186 9.85 -22.70 5.14
N SER A 187 9.07 -22.90 4.08
CA SER A 187 8.64 -24.24 3.66
C SER A 187 9.59 -24.78 2.61
N PRO A 188 10.26 -25.93 2.83
CA PRO A 188 11.09 -26.60 1.84
C PRO A 188 10.28 -27.13 0.67
#